data_465448d06ff76abaaa589f8960e45cf4
#
_entry.id   465448d06ff76abaaa589f8960e45cf4
#
_cell.length_a   1.000
_cell.length_b   1.000
_cell.length_c   1.000
_cell.angle_alpha   90.00
_cell.angle_beta   90.00
_cell.angle_gamma   90.00
#
_symmetry.space_group_name_H-M   'P 1'
#
loop_
_entity.id
_entity.type
_entity.pdbx_description
1 polymer ?
#
loop_
_entity_poly.entity_id
_entity_poly.type
_entity_poly.pdbx_seq_one_letter_code
_entity_poly.pdbx_strand_id
1 'polypeptide(L)' 'MLDYYVNKIKSEAINRKTNKPWTVDDVPTLWREEVREVLK' A
#
# COMPACT_ATOMS: atom_id res chain seq x y z
N MET A 1 11.04 -4.21 0.85
CA MET A 1 10.18 -3.35 0.01
C MET A 1 8.71 -3.58 0.24
N LEU A 2 8.31 -4.85 0.23
CA LEU A 2 6.91 -5.19 0.45
C LEU A 2 6.38 -4.65 1.78
N ASP A 3 7.17 -4.78 2.84
CA ASP A 3 6.75 -4.32 4.16
C ASP A 3 6.50 -2.83 4.21
N TYR A 4 7.21 -2.07 3.40
CA TYR A 4 7.02 -0.63 3.36
C TYR A 4 5.58 -0.29 2.96
N TYR A 5 5.10 -0.90 1.89
CA TYR A 5 3.74 -0.63 1.40
C TYR A 5 2.69 -1.18 2.36
N VAL A 6 2.93 -2.37 2.89
CA VAL A 6 2.00 -2.97 3.83
C VAL A 6 1.82 -2.10 5.06
N ASN A 7 2.94 -1.58 5.59
CA ASN A 7 2.89 -0.70 6.75
C ASN A 7 2.17 0.60 6.45
N LYS A 8 2.38 1.16 5.27
CA LYS A 8 1.69 2.39 4.87
C LYS A 8 0.18 2.19 4.85
N ILE A 9 -0.26 1.07 4.31
CA ILE A 9 -1.68 0.77 4.20
C ILE A 9 -2.29 0.49 5.56
N LYS A 10 -1.62 -0.33 6.36
CA LYS A 10 -2.13 -0.71 7.68
C LYS A 10 -2.23 0.48 8.63
N SER A 11 -1.27 1.39 8.56
CA SER A 11 -1.26 2.57 9.42
C SER A 11 -2.12 3.71 8.88
N GLU A 12 -2.74 3.51 7.72
CA GLU A 12 -3.57 4.51 7.06
C GLU A 12 -2.81 5.81 6.83
N ALA A 13 -1.53 5.70 6.51
CA ALA A 13 -0.71 6.87 6.21
C ALA A 13 -1.26 7.59 4.97
N ILE A 14 -1.07 8.89 4.94
CA ILE A 14 -1.55 9.67 3.80
C ILE A 14 -0.55 9.62 2.66
N ASN A 15 -1.03 9.27 1.48
CA ASN A 15 -0.23 9.28 0.27
C ASN A 15 -0.18 10.72 -0.25
N ARG A 16 1.01 11.30 -0.25
CA ARG A 16 1.17 12.69 -0.66
C ARG A 16 0.78 12.96 -2.12
N LYS A 17 0.83 11.94 -2.94
CA LYS A 17 0.48 12.07 -4.35
C LYS A 17 -1.02 12.23 -4.56
N THR A 18 -1.81 11.51 -3.78
CA THR A 18 -3.26 11.52 -3.91
C THR A 18 -3.93 12.30 -2.79
N ASN A 19 -3.18 12.61 -1.74
CA ASN A 19 -3.68 13.29 -0.56
C ASN A 19 -4.78 12.50 0.15
N LYS A 20 -4.72 11.18 0.00
CA LYS A 20 -5.67 10.25 0.61
C LYS A 20 -4.88 9.10 1.26
N PRO A 21 -5.53 8.35 2.17
CA PRO A 21 -4.85 7.20 2.78
C PRO A 21 -4.37 6.20 1.72
N TRP A 22 -3.24 5.58 2.01
CA TRP A 22 -2.69 4.57 1.10
C TRP A 22 -3.66 3.41 0.92
N THR A 23 -3.78 2.95 -0.33
CA THR A 23 -4.59 1.78 -0.66
C THR A 23 -3.75 0.83 -1.50
N VAL A 24 -4.26 -0.37 -1.71
CA VAL A 24 -3.58 -1.34 -2.56
C VAL A 24 -3.37 -0.79 -3.96
N ASP A 25 -4.30 0.02 -4.44
CA ASP A 25 -4.20 0.62 -5.77
C ASP A 25 -3.03 1.59 -5.90
N ASP A 26 -2.55 2.13 -4.78
CA ASP A 26 -1.41 3.04 -4.78
C ASP A 26 -0.09 2.29 -4.90
N VAL A 27 -0.11 0.98 -4.71
CA VAL A 27 1.08 0.15 -4.81
C VAL A 27 1.36 -0.17 -6.28
N PRO A 28 2.63 -0.11 -6.72
CA PRO A 28 2.97 -0.50 -8.09
C PRO A 28 2.43 -1.89 -8.42
N THR A 29 2.00 -2.08 -9.67
CA THR A 29 1.42 -3.35 -10.09
C THR A 29 2.31 -4.53 -9.76
N LEU A 30 3.61 -4.34 -9.86
CA LEU A 30 4.59 -5.38 -9.58
C LEU A 30 4.44 -5.97 -8.18
N TRP A 31 4.10 -5.13 -7.21
CA TRP A 31 3.98 -5.54 -5.80
C TRP A 31 2.54 -5.67 -5.33
N ARG A 32 1.61 -5.24 -6.14
CA ARG A 32 0.20 -5.17 -5.73
C ARG A 32 -0.36 -6.51 -5.25
N GLU A 33 -0.13 -7.56 -6.02
CA GLU A 33 -0.65 -8.87 -5.66
C GLU A 33 -0.06 -9.39 -4.35
N GLU A 34 1.23 -9.19 -4.15
CA GLU A 34 1.90 -9.63 -2.94
C GLU A 34 1.39 -8.86 -1.73
N VAL A 35 1.20 -7.56 -1.89
CA VAL A 35 0.65 -6.74 -0.80
C VAL A 35 -0.75 -7.21 -0.44
N ARG A 36 -1.56 -7.50 -1.46
CA ARG A 36 -2.92 -7.98 -1.25
C ARG A 36 -2.93 -9.30 -0.48
N GLU A 37 -2.01 -10.18 -0.80
CA GLU A 37 -1.90 -11.45 -0.10
C GLU A 37 -1.53 -11.26 1.37
N VAL A 38 -0.61 -10.37 1.64
CA VAL A 38 -0.19 -10.08 3.01
C VAL A 38 -1.32 -9.48 3.83
N LEU A 39 -2.12 -8.62 3.20
CA LEU A 39 -3.22 -7.95 3.88
C LEU A 39 -4.49 -8.79 4.01
N LYS A 40 -4.52 -9.90 3.32
CA LYS A 40 -5.68 -10.77 3.23
C LYS A 40 -6.15 -11.40 4.57
#